data_24b3464906504d8462a3422082aba5f1
#
_entry.id   24b3464906504d8462a3422082aba5f1
#
_cell.length_a   1.000
_cell.length_b   1.000
_cell.length_c   1.000
_cell.angle_alpha   90.00
_cell.angle_beta   90.00
_cell.angle_gamma   90.00
#
_symmetry.space_group_name_H-M   'P 1'
#
loop_
_entity.id
_entity.type
_entity.pdbx_description
1 polymer ?
#
loop_
_entity_poly.entity_id
_entity_poly.type
_entity_poly.pdbx_seq_one_letter_code
_entity_poly.pdbx_strand_id
1 'polypeptide(L)'
;MGFVPFAAHQLGNGDYFGLYWPVGRENCDPLIAETSHDDGLIEPRFSNLTSFLRKTDGIDREEWIEQPTFEDDPDSPLNCFLKARESIGQKAFDHALEQLEKAVRTLPEYTDALATLAGQYQRLGRNEDACRVAVQMIISPPSFGYSGTVTNIARWFSRLDTCPQDLTNDPIWKGRAHLASIPTGGTKDSPAYAVLREAIDTYEKRGDIVRALTLMQTYSDFMNSETQSFQERQNYDFAKHRAVQRELSWKLPDGPRFLL
;
A
#
# COMPACT_ATOMS: atom_id res chain seq x y z
N MET A 1 10.62 -6.17 -3.38
CA MET A 1 9.26 -5.65 -3.49
C MET A 1 9.15 -4.24 -4.07
N GLY A 2 9.93 -3.89 -5.07
CA GLY A 2 9.94 -2.54 -5.69
C GLY A 2 10.65 -1.46 -4.88
N PHE A 3 11.18 -1.77 -3.71
CA PHE A 3 12.03 -0.88 -2.93
C PHE A 3 13.50 -1.27 -3.13
N VAL A 4 14.32 -0.31 -3.56
CA VAL A 4 15.77 -0.49 -3.79
C VAL A 4 16.51 0.49 -2.89
N PRO A 5 17.10 0.03 -1.78
CA PRO A 5 17.81 0.91 -0.87
C PRO A 5 19.08 1.47 -1.55
N PHE A 6 19.37 2.76 -1.33
CA PHE A 6 20.56 3.41 -1.86
C PHE A 6 21.36 4.19 -0.81
N ALA A 7 20.73 4.60 0.29
CA ALA A 7 21.40 5.30 1.37
C ALA A 7 20.93 4.75 2.72
N ALA A 8 21.88 4.35 3.56
CA ALA A 8 21.61 4.01 4.95
C ALA A 8 21.38 5.30 5.75
N HIS A 9 20.50 5.21 6.75
CA HIS A 9 20.33 6.30 7.69
C HIS A 9 21.64 6.52 8.47
N GLN A 10 21.96 7.78 8.73
CA GLN A 10 23.25 8.18 9.31
C GLN A 10 23.55 7.56 10.67
N LEU A 11 22.51 7.29 11.46
CA LEU A 11 22.68 6.69 12.79
C LEU A 11 23.01 5.19 12.75
N GLY A 12 23.03 4.57 11.57
CA GLY A 12 23.29 3.12 11.44
C GLY A 12 22.23 2.26 12.14
N ASN A 13 21.03 2.81 12.34
CA ASN A 13 19.92 2.19 13.07
C ASN A 13 19.16 1.16 12.22
N GLY A 14 19.53 0.96 10.96
CA GLY A 14 18.85 0.03 10.05
C GLY A 14 17.77 0.65 9.16
N ASP A 15 17.57 1.97 9.23
CA ASP A 15 16.69 2.69 8.31
C ASP A 15 17.44 3.02 7.01
N TYR A 16 16.68 3.03 5.91
CA TYR A 16 17.23 3.28 4.58
C TYR A 16 16.32 4.20 3.78
N PHE A 17 16.94 5.13 3.05
CA PHE A 17 16.28 5.72 1.89
C PHE A 17 16.42 4.80 0.69
N GLY A 18 15.36 4.67 -0.08
CA GLY A 18 15.36 3.84 -1.27
C GLY A 18 14.42 4.35 -2.34
N LEU A 19 14.66 3.87 -3.54
CA LEU A 19 13.77 4.04 -4.68
C LEU A 19 12.60 3.08 -4.54
N TYR A 20 11.38 3.57 -4.75
CA TYR A 20 10.18 2.75 -4.75
C TYR A 20 9.35 2.98 -6.01
N TRP A 21 9.02 1.90 -6.69
CA TRP A 21 8.07 1.90 -7.81
C TRP A 21 6.75 1.27 -7.35
N PRO A 22 5.62 1.99 -7.40
CA PRO A 22 4.31 1.37 -7.21
C PRO A 22 4.06 0.26 -8.23
N VAL A 23 3.31 -0.78 -7.86
CA VAL A 23 3.02 -1.91 -8.77
C VAL A 23 2.31 -1.41 -10.02
N GLY A 24 2.84 -1.79 -11.20
CA GLY A 24 2.31 -1.36 -12.50
C GLY A 24 2.75 0.03 -12.95
N ARG A 25 3.78 0.60 -12.30
CA ARG A 25 4.38 1.91 -12.65
C ARG A 25 5.89 1.83 -12.75
N GLU A 26 6.39 0.72 -13.21
CA GLU A 26 7.81 0.42 -13.28
C GLU A 26 8.58 1.32 -14.26
N ASN A 27 7.89 1.93 -15.23
CA ASN A 27 8.45 2.90 -16.18
C ASN A 27 8.34 4.38 -15.73
N CYS A 28 7.70 4.64 -14.59
CA CYS A 28 7.64 5.99 -14.02
C CYS A 28 8.91 6.30 -13.22
N ASP A 29 9.15 7.58 -12.96
CA ASP A 29 10.15 7.97 -11.98
C ASP A 29 9.79 7.38 -10.61
N PRO A 30 10.77 6.78 -9.91
CA PRO A 30 10.52 6.20 -8.60
C PRO A 30 10.28 7.29 -7.55
N LEU A 31 9.44 6.96 -6.58
CA LEU A 31 9.37 7.71 -5.33
C LEU A 31 10.65 7.47 -4.51
N ILE A 32 10.99 8.40 -3.64
CA ILE A 32 11.95 8.15 -2.58
C ILE A 32 11.19 7.88 -1.29
N ALA A 33 11.40 6.70 -0.77
CA ALA A 33 10.80 6.24 0.47
C ALA A 33 11.88 5.98 1.53
N GLU A 34 11.49 6.09 2.78
CA GLU A 34 12.32 5.78 3.94
C GLU A 34 11.71 4.58 4.68
N THR A 35 12.55 3.62 5.06
CA THR A 35 12.12 2.49 5.90
C THR A 35 12.34 2.82 7.36
N SER A 36 11.45 2.34 8.22
CA SER A 36 11.62 2.34 9.66
C SER A 36 11.85 0.90 10.15
N HIS A 37 12.96 0.66 10.83
CA HIS A 37 13.28 -0.65 11.39
C HIS A 37 12.45 -0.97 12.64
N ASP A 38 11.96 0.06 13.35
CA ASP A 38 11.21 -0.10 14.60
C ASP A 38 9.81 -0.68 14.38
N ASP A 39 9.12 -0.23 13.32
CA ASP A 39 7.73 -0.64 13.05
C ASP A 39 7.55 -1.31 11.67
N GLY A 40 8.62 -1.37 10.86
CA GLY A 40 8.59 -1.97 9.52
C GLY A 40 7.80 -1.15 8.51
N LEU A 41 7.51 0.11 8.81
CA LEU A 41 6.81 1.01 7.90
C LEU A 41 7.74 1.57 6.83
N ILE A 42 7.11 2.00 5.74
CA ILE A 42 7.77 2.67 4.62
C ILE A 42 7.06 4.01 4.41
N GLU A 43 7.77 5.11 4.62
CA GLU A 43 7.26 6.45 4.41
C GLU A 43 7.61 6.98 3.02
N PRO A 44 6.64 7.34 2.16
CA PRO A 44 6.87 7.87 0.82
C PRO A 44 7.21 9.37 0.87
N ARG A 45 8.45 9.70 1.26
CA ARG A 45 8.88 11.04 1.66
C ARG A 45 8.99 12.04 0.51
N PHE A 46 9.51 11.59 -0.67
CA PHE A 46 9.70 12.49 -1.80
C PHE A 46 9.05 11.92 -3.06
N SER A 47 8.56 12.81 -3.90
CA SER A 47 7.90 12.46 -5.16
C SER A 47 8.85 11.86 -6.21
N ASN A 48 10.16 12.17 -6.12
CA ASN A 48 11.18 11.70 -7.05
C ASN A 48 12.59 11.98 -6.53
N LEU A 49 13.59 11.44 -7.24
CA LEU A 49 15.01 11.63 -6.90
C LEU A 49 15.45 13.10 -6.96
N THR A 50 14.93 13.88 -7.89
CA THR A 50 15.31 15.30 -8.02
C THR A 50 14.90 16.11 -6.80
N SER A 51 13.69 15.89 -6.27
CA SER A 51 13.21 16.53 -5.03
C SER A 51 14.08 16.12 -3.84
N PHE A 52 14.46 14.85 -3.74
CA PHE A 52 15.38 14.36 -2.71
C PHE A 52 16.73 15.04 -2.79
N LEU A 53 17.39 15.01 -3.98
CA LEU A 53 18.71 15.61 -4.16
C LEU A 53 18.72 17.12 -3.87
N ARG A 54 17.67 17.84 -4.26
CA ARG A 54 17.54 19.28 -3.95
C ARG A 54 17.49 19.53 -2.44
N LYS A 55 16.79 18.67 -1.70
CA LYS A 55 16.66 18.82 -0.23
C LYS A 55 17.96 18.43 0.49
N THR A 56 18.74 17.52 -0.08
CA THR A 56 19.97 17.03 0.51
C THR A 56 21.25 17.74 0.00
N ASP A 57 21.10 18.66 -0.95
CA ASP A 57 22.24 19.45 -1.47
C ASP A 57 22.80 20.35 -0.37
N GLY A 58 24.11 20.19 -0.12
CA GLY A 58 24.82 20.93 0.92
C GLY A 58 24.61 20.42 2.37
N ILE A 59 23.82 19.37 2.58
CA ILE A 59 23.68 18.73 3.90
C ILE A 59 24.92 17.89 4.20
N ASP A 60 25.54 18.13 5.37
CA ASP A 60 26.64 17.29 5.84
C ASP A 60 26.12 15.87 6.14
N ARG A 61 26.99 14.88 6.01
CA ARG A 61 26.64 13.46 6.25
C ARG A 61 26.12 13.17 7.66
N GLU A 62 26.40 14.07 8.60
CA GLU A 62 25.96 13.96 9.99
C GLU A 62 24.61 14.69 10.27
N GLU A 63 24.08 15.42 9.29
CA GLU A 63 22.81 16.12 9.47
C GLU A 63 21.62 15.25 9.10
N TRP A 64 20.54 15.38 9.87
CA TRP A 64 19.28 14.67 9.63
C TRP A 64 18.61 15.22 8.39
N ILE A 65 18.16 14.32 7.47
CA ILE A 65 17.36 14.71 6.33
C ILE A 65 15.94 14.99 6.79
N GLU A 66 15.61 16.26 6.93
CA GLU A 66 14.27 16.69 7.31
C GLU A 66 13.22 16.32 6.25
N GLN A 67 11.99 16.10 6.72
CA GLN A 67 10.84 15.96 5.83
C GLN A 67 10.71 17.22 4.95
N PRO A 68 10.59 17.12 3.61
CA PRO A 68 10.31 18.28 2.77
C PRO A 68 8.96 18.90 3.16
N THR A 69 8.86 20.21 3.07
CA THR A 69 7.56 20.87 3.22
C THR A 69 6.67 20.60 2.01
N PHE A 70 5.37 20.92 2.14
CA PHE A 70 4.46 20.80 1.00
C PHE A 70 4.87 21.73 -0.16
N GLU A 71 5.44 22.88 0.13
CA GLU A 71 5.95 23.85 -0.84
C GLU A 71 7.22 23.33 -1.55
N ASP A 72 8.08 22.61 -0.83
CA ASP A 72 9.31 22.02 -1.38
C ASP A 72 9.01 20.88 -2.36
N ASP A 73 8.02 20.03 -2.03
CA ASP A 73 7.63 18.87 -2.82
C ASP A 73 6.11 18.62 -2.72
N PRO A 74 5.30 19.38 -3.47
CA PRO A 74 3.84 19.29 -3.43
C PRO A 74 3.29 17.99 -4.06
N ASP A 75 4.14 17.18 -4.69
CA ASP A 75 3.78 15.91 -5.31
C ASP A 75 4.16 14.69 -4.45
N SER A 76 4.86 14.91 -3.33
CA SER A 76 5.16 13.85 -2.36
C SER A 76 3.86 13.25 -1.82
N PRO A 77 3.66 11.92 -1.86
CA PRO A 77 2.48 11.30 -1.29
C PRO A 77 2.30 11.60 0.20
N LEU A 78 3.40 11.64 0.96
CA LEU A 78 3.36 11.98 2.38
C LEU A 78 2.94 13.44 2.59
N ASN A 79 3.49 14.38 1.82
CA ASN A 79 3.11 15.80 1.94
C ASN A 79 1.64 16.03 1.55
N CYS A 80 1.16 15.39 0.49
CA CYS A 80 -0.25 15.43 0.14
C CYS A 80 -1.14 14.88 1.28
N PHE A 81 -0.75 13.76 1.88
CA PHE A 81 -1.47 13.17 3.00
C PHE A 81 -1.48 14.09 4.24
N LEU A 82 -0.34 14.65 4.62
CA LEU A 82 -0.24 15.58 5.74
C LEU A 82 -1.06 16.86 5.50
N LYS A 83 -1.01 17.41 4.28
CA LYS A 83 -1.81 18.57 3.88
C LYS A 83 -3.31 18.28 3.92
N ALA A 84 -3.71 17.09 3.49
CA ALA A 84 -5.10 16.65 3.61
C ALA A 84 -5.56 16.57 5.07
N ARG A 85 -4.72 16.04 5.97
CA ARG A 85 -5.04 15.99 7.42
C ARG A 85 -5.20 17.37 8.02
N GLU A 86 -4.32 18.30 7.67
CA GLU A 86 -4.43 19.71 8.05
C GLU A 86 -5.77 20.29 7.57
N SER A 87 -6.10 20.10 6.29
CA SER A 87 -7.34 20.58 5.66
C SER A 87 -8.59 19.99 6.32
N ILE A 88 -8.57 18.72 6.73
CA ILE A 88 -9.65 18.11 7.51
C ILE A 88 -9.83 18.81 8.85
N GLY A 89 -8.72 19.12 9.55
CA GLY A 89 -8.75 19.88 10.80
C GLY A 89 -9.35 21.26 10.65
N GLN A 90 -9.11 21.90 9.51
CA GLN A 90 -9.66 23.21 9.13
C GLN A 90 -11.06 23.15 8.53
N LYS A 91 -11.64 21.94 8.38
CA LYS A 91 -12.94 21.67 7.71
C LYS A 91 -12.98 22.03 6.22
N ALA A 92 -11.82 22.14 5.58
CA ALA A 92 -11.66 22.37 4.13
C ALA A 92 -11.72 21.02 3.39
N PHE A 93 -12.89 20.36 3.39
CA PHE A 93 -13.03 18.96 2.97
C PHE A 93 -12.77 18.73 1.47
N ASP A 94 -13.13 19.68 0.60
CA ASP A 94 -12.88 19.55 -0.83
C ASP A 94 -11.37 19.56 -1.12
N HIS A 95 -10.63 20.45 -0.49
CA HIS A 95 -9.17 20.48 -0.62
C HIS A 95 -8.52 19.22 -0.01
N ALA A 96 -9.05 18.72 1.12
CA ALA A 96 -8.58 17.47 1.70
C ALA A 96 -8.77 16.28 0.74
N LEU A 97 -9.92 16.19 0.06
CA LEU A 97 -10.17 15.16 -0.94
C LEU A 97 -9.19 15.24 -2.11
N GLU A 98 -8.98 16.44 -2.66
CA GLU A 98 -8.03 16.66 -3.75
C GLU A 98 -6.63 16.13 -3.39
N GLN A 99 -6.14 16.46 -2.19
CA GLN A 99 -4.82 16.03 -1.73
C GLN A 99 -4.77 14.51 -1.46
N LEU A 100 -5.81 13.91 -0.89
CA LEU A 100 -5.88 12.47 -0.70
C LEU A 100 -5.93 11.71 -2.03
N GLU A 101 -6.76 12.16 -2.97
CA GLU A 101 -6.84 11.59 -4.31
C GLU A 101 -5.50 11.71 -5.06
N LYS A 102 -4.76 12.81 -4.85
CA LYS A 102 -3.41 12.99 -5.38
C LYS A 102 -2.44 12.00 -4.75
N ALA A 103 -2.43 11.87 -3.43
CA ALA A 103 -1.56 10.93 -2.71
C ALA A 103 -1.75 9.49 -3.19
N VAL A 104 -3.01 9.00 -3.26
CA VAL A 104 -3.30 7.64 -3.68
C VAL A 104 -3.14 7.43 -5.19
N ARG A 105 -3.26 8.47 -6.00
CA ARG A 105 -2.93 8.40 -7.42
C ARG A 105 -1.42 8.25 -7.63
N THR A 106 -0.59 8.88 -6.81
CA THR A 106 0.87 8.80 -6.89
C THR A 106 1.36 7.48 -6.29
N LEU A 107 0.80 7.05 -5.15
CA LEU A 107 1.10 5.79 -4.49
C LEU A 107 -0.20 5.03 -4.20
N PRO A 108 -0.65 4.15 -5.12
CA PRO A 108 -1.90 3.39 -4.96
C PRO A 108 -1.95 2.47 -3.74
N GLU A 109 -0.79 2.07 -3.22
CA GLU A 109 -0.67 1.22 -2.02
C GLU A 109 -0.59 2.01 -0.72
N TYR A 110 -0.75 3.34 -0.73
CA TYR A 110 -0.63 4.17 0.48
C TYR A 110 -1.82 3.98 1.42
N THR A 111 -1.74 2.99 2.30
CA THR A 111 -2.85 2.53 3.14
C THR A 111 -3.39 3.59 4.09
N ASP A 112 -2.55 4.46 4.67
CA ASP A 112 -3.02 5.55 5.53
C ASP A 112 -3.81 6.62 4.76
N ALA A 113 -3.35 6.97 3.55
CA ALA A 113 -4.08 7.89 2.69
C ALA A 113 -5.39 7.26 2.19
N LEU A 114 -5.37 5.98 1.79
CA LEU A 114 -6.56 5.23 1.38
C LEU A 114 -7.62 5.17 2.49
N ALA A 115 -7.20 4.89 3.72
CA ALA A 115 -8.11 4.85 4.87
C ALA A 115 -8.78 6.20 5.14
N THR A 116 -7.97 7.27 5.10
CA THR A 116 -8.48 8.62 5.30
C THR A 116 -9.43 9.02 4.18
N LEU A 117 -9.09 8.69 2.92
CA LEU A 117 -9.93 8.94 1.75
C LEU A 117 -11.26 8.20 1.84
N ALA A 118 -11.24 6.91 2.19
CA ALA A 118 -12.47 6.12 2.41
C ALA A 118 -13.37 6.77 3.46
N GLY A 119 -12.79 7.24 4.58
CA GLY A 119 -13.53 7.95 5.64
C GLY A 119 -14.15 9.26 5.15
N GLN A 120 -13.47 10.02 4.28
CA GLN A 120 -14.03 11.24 3.71
C GLN A 120 -15.18 10.92 2.73
N TYR A 121 -15.03 9.91 1.87
CA TYR A 121 -16.10 9.47 0.98
C TYR A 121 -17.34 9.00 1.75
N GLN A 122 -17.16 8.22 2.83
CA GLN A 122 -18.27 7.83 3.72
C GLN A 122 -18.99 9.04 4.31
N ARG A 123 -18.25 10.02 4.83
CA ARG A 123 -18.80 11.27 5.38
C ARG A 123 -19.65 12.04 4.38
N LEU A 124 -19.25 12.01 3.09
CA LEU A 124 -19.95 12.68 2.00
C LEU A 124 -21.06 11.84 1.36
N GLY A 125 -21.33 10.63 1.88
CA GLY A 125 -22.31 9.73 1.29
C GLY A 125 -21.87 9.08 -0.03
N ARG A 126 -20.60 9.26 -0.45
CA ARG A 126 -20.01 8.66 -1.65
C ARG A 126 -19.59 7.20 -1.38
N ASN A 127 -20.58 6.38 -1.00
CA ASN A 127 -20.31 5.01 -0.53
C ASN A 127 -19.69 4.11 -1.59
N GLU A 128 -20.02 4.29 -2.88
CA GLU A 128 -19.42 3.52 -3.95
C GLU A 128 -17.91 3.79 -4.09
N ASP A 129 -17.52 5.07 -3.99
CA ASP A 129 -16.10 5.46 -4.02
C ASP A 129 -15.36 4.92 -2.79
N ALA A 130 -15.99 4.99 -1.62
CA ALA A 130 -15.45 4.38 -0.41
C ALA A 130 -15.25 2.85 -0.56
N CYS A 131 -16.15 2.14 -1.26
CA CYS A 131 -16.00 0.72 -1.57
C CYS A 131 -14.80 0.45 -2.46
N ARG A 132 -14.60 1.24 -3.52
CA ARG A 132 -13.44 1.08 -4.44
C ARG A 132 -12.12 1.27 -3.69
N VAL A 133 -12.07 2.31 -2.84
CA VAL A 133 -10.90 2.58 -1.99
C VAL A 133 -10.68 1.46 -0.99
N ALA A 134 -11.74 0.89 -0.39
CA ALA A 134 -11.63 -0.22 0.54
C ALA A 134 -11.04 -1.48 -0.13
N VAL A 135 -11.46 -1.81 -1.36
CA VAL A 135 -10.86 -2.91 -2.13
C VAL A 135 -9.37 -2.66 -2.35
N GLN A 136 -8.99 -1.46 -2.81
CA GLN A 136 -7.59 -1.11 -3.01
C GLN A 136 -6.78 -1.24 -1.72
N MET A 137 -7.32 -0.75 -0.60
CA MET A 137 -6.66 -0.82 0.70
C MET A 137 -6.46 -2.25 1.19
N ILE A 138 -7.48 -3.13 1.01
CA ILE A 138 -7.41 -4.53 1.43
C ILE A 138 -6.34 -5.32 0.65
N ILE A 139 -6.15 -4.99 -0.62
CA ILE A 139 -5.12 -5.65 -1.44
C ILE A 139 -3.72 -5.05 -1.28
N SER A 140 -3.60 -3.88 -0.65
CA SER A 140 -2.32 -3.17 -0.49
C SER A 140 -1.51 -3.69 0.70
N PRO A 141 -0.18 -3.75 0.59
CA PRO A 141 0.67 -4.19 1.71
C PRO A 141 0.58 -3.22 2.89
N PRO A 142 0.61 -3.72 4.13
CA PRO A 142 0.50 -2.89 5.32
C PRO A 142 1.71 -1.99 5.57
N SER A 143 2.80 -2.19 4.83
CA SER A 143 4.05 -1.41 4.99
C SER A 143 3.89 0.10 4.79
N PHE A 144 2.84 0.55 4.09
CA PHE A 144 2.55 1.98 3.87
C PHE A 144 1.47 2.54 4.81
N GLY A 145 1.32 1.98 6.00
CA GLY A 145 0.39 2.47 7.01
C GLY A 145 0.10 1.45 8.11
N TYR A 146 -0.70 1.85 9.07
CA TYR A 146 -0.96 1.02 10.25
C TYR A 146 -1.98 -0.09 9.96
N SER A 147 -1.62 -1.32 10.28
CA SER A 147 -2.45 -2.53 10.09
C SER A 147 -3.85 -2.43 10.75
N GLY A 148 -3.95 -1.74 11.90
CA GLY A 148 -5.23 -1.50 12.58
C GLY A 148 -6.24 -0.72 11.73
N THR A 149 -5.75 0.15 10.85
CA THR A 149 -6.59 0.94 9.95
C THR A 149 -7.22 0.05 8.88
N VAL A 150 -6.47 -0.89 8.32
CA VAL A 150 -6.97 -1.89 7.36
C VAL A 150 -8.09 -2.73 8.00
N THR A 151 -7.89 -3.18 9.23
CA THR A 151 -8.89 -3.97 9.97
C THR A 151 -10.20 -3.21 10.15
N ASN A 152 -10.16 -1.91 10.45
CA ASN A 152 -11.37 -1.10 10.62
C ASN A 152 -12.15 -0.95 9.31
N ILE A 153 -11.46 -0.68 8.21
CA ILE A 153 -12.08 -0.60 6.88
C ILE A 153 -12.64 -1.96 6.46
N ALA A 154 -11.92 -3.06 6.69
CA ALA A 154 -12.40 -4.40 6.37
C ALA A 154 -13.68 -4.76 7.15
N ARG A 155 -13.77 -4.39 8.43
CA ARG A 155 -15.00 -4.57 9.23
C ARG A 155 -16.19 -3.75 8.69
N TRP A 156 -15.97 -2.51 8.27
CA TRP A 156 -17.01 -1.71 7.64
C TRP A 156 -17.43 -2.34 6.31
N PHE A 157 -16.48 -2.65 5.45
CA PHE A 157 -16.67 -3.21 4.12
C PHE A 157 -17.41 -4.56 4.16
N SER A 158 -17.13 -5.40 5.15
CA SER A 158 -17.76 -6.72 5.32
C SER A 158 -19.28 -6.66 5.58
N ARG A 159 -19.78 -5.52 6.05
CA ARG A 159 -21.20 -5.31 6.41
C ARG A 159 -22.01 -4.65 5.31
N LEU A 160 -21.39 -4.33 4.17
CA LEU A 160 -22.08 -3.65 3.09
C LEU A 160 -22.97 -4.62 2.31
N ASP A 161 -24.20 -4.19 2.03
CA ASP A 161 -25.17 -4.95 1.24
C ASP A 161 -25.26 -4.45 -0.21
N THR A 162 -24.91 -3.19 -0.45
CA THR A 162 -24.97 -2.57 -1.78
C THR A 162 -23.62 -2.62 -2.47
N CYS A 163 -23.58 -3.24 -3.65
CA CYS A 163 -22.39 -3.39 -4.47
C CYS A 163 -22.30 -2.30 -5.54
N PRO A 164 -21.19 -1.58 -5.67
CA PRO A 164 -20.90 -0.83 -6.88
C PRO A 164 -20.91 -1.75 -8.11
N GLN A 165 -21.47 -1.28 -9.22
CA GLN A 165 -21.63 -2.10 -10.42
C GLN A 165 -20.32 -2.70 -10.93
N ASP A 166 -19.25 -1.94 -10.89
CA ASP A 166 -17.90 -2.35 -11.32
C ASP A 166 -17.24 -3.36 -10.38
N LEU A 167 -17.67 -3.45 -9.12
CA LEU A 167 -17.15 -4.40 -8.12
C LEU A 167 -17.97 -5.71 -8.02
N THR A 168 -19.08 -5.83 -8.73
CA THR A 168 -19.99 -7.00 -8.62
C THR A 168 -19.25 -8.33 -8.84
N ASN A 169 -18.25 -8.34 -9.69
CA ASN A 169 -17.43 -9.51 -9.97
C ASN A 169 -16.07 -9.51 -9.26
N ASP A 170 -15.74 -8.47 -8.52
CA ASP A 170 -14.46 -8.40 -7.80
C ASP A 170 -14.38 -9.49 -6.72
N PRO A 171 -13.27 -10.27 -6.64
CA PRO A 171 -13.15 -11.36 -5.67
C PRO A 171 -13.11 -10.87 -4.23
N ILE A 172 -12.53 -9.70 -3.97
CA ILE A 172 -12.51 -9.08 -2.63
C ILE A 172 -13.92 -8.70 -2.21
N TRP A 173 -14.72 -8.12 -3.13
CA TRP A 173 -16.13 -7.85 -2.85
C TRP A 173 -16.91 -9.13 -2.55
N LYS A 174 -16.74 -10.16 -3.35
CA LYS A 174 -17.44 -11.45 -3.16
C LYS A 174 -17.10 -12.12 -1.83
N GLY A 175 -15.85 -12.03 -1.43
CA GLY A 175 -15.34 -12.60 -0.17
C GLY A 175 -15.52 -11.70 1.07
N ARG A 176 -16.08 -10.49 0.93
CA ARG A 176 -16.06 -9.45 1.96
C ARG A 176 -16.53 -9.86 3.34
N ALA A 177 -17.54 -10.75 3.41
CA ALA A 177 -18.08 -11.22 4.69
C ALA A 177 -17.01 -11.93 5.57
N HIS A 178 -16.00 -12.50 4.95
CA HIS A 178 -14.89 -13.19 5.60
C HIS A 178 -13.68 -12.28 5.89
N LEU A 179 -13.70 -11.03 5.42
CA LEU A 179 -12.59 -10.08 5.58
C LEU A 179 -12.67 -9.25 6.86
N ALA A 180 -13.75 -9.36 7.66
CA ALA A 180 -13.88 -8.67 8.94
C ALA A 180 -12.72 -8.99 9.92
N SER A 181 -12.11 -10.15 9.76
CA SER A 181 -10.94 -10.63 10.51
C SER A 181 -9.69 -10.68 9.63
N ILE A 182 -9.51 -9.66 8.76
CA ILE A 182 -8.34 -9.62 7.88
C ILE A 182 -7.07 -9.82 8.70
N PRO A 183 -6.15 -10.69 8.27
CA PRO A 183 -4.94 -10.96 9.02
C PRO A 183 -4.05 -9.73 9.09
N THR A 184 -3.50 -9.52 10.28
CA THR A 184 -2.51 -8.47 10.56
C THR A 184 -1.21 -9.09 11.10
N GLY A 185 -1.01 -10.39 10.87
CA GLY A 185 0.01 -11.23 11.47
C GLY A 185 -0.49 -11.93 12.74
N GLY A 186 -0.13 -13.20 12.92
CA GLY A 186 -0.48 -14.00 14.11
C GLY A 186 -1.97 -14.34 14.28
N THR A 187 -2.83 -14.02 13.34
CA THR A 187 -4.28 -14.27 13.37
C THR A 187 -4.58 -15.62 12.71
N LYS A 188 -4.28 -16.71 13.42
CA LYS A 188 -4.47 -18.07 12.95
C LYS A 188 -5.93 -18.37 12.60
N ASP A 189 -6.11 -19.23 11.59
CA ASP A 189 -7.41 -19.75 11.16
C ASP A 189 -8.42 -18.68 10.69
N SER A 190 -7.95 -17.47 10.36
CA SER A 190 -8.80 -16.47 9.75
C SER A 190 -9.27 -16.91 8.35
N PRO A 191 -10.59 -16.89 8.08
CA PRO A 191 -11.12 -17.20 6.74
C PRO A 191 -10.62 -16.24 5.65
N ALA A 192 -10.09 -15.08 6.04
CA ALA A 192 -9.53 -14.09 5.12
C ALA A 192 -8.36 -14.66 4.29
N TYR A 193 -7.54 -15.56 4.85
CA TYR A 193 -6.44 -16.18 4.09
C TYR A 193 -6.92 -16.89 2.83
N ALA A 194 -8.02 -17.65 2.92
CA ALA A 194 -8.60 -18.33 1.78
C ALA A 194 -9.15 -17.35 0.73
N VAL A 195 -9.83 -16.29 1.19
CA VAL A 195 -10.36 -15.22 0.31
C VAL A 195 -9.23 -14.51 -0.43
N LEU A 196 -8.17 -14.13 0.26
CA LEU A 196 -7.05 -13.42 -0.37
C LEU A 196 -6.34 -14.29 -1.41
N ARG A 197 -6.14 -15.59 -1.12
CA ARG A 197 -5.56 -16.53 -2.07
C ARG A 197 -6.44 -16.73 -3.31
N GLU A 198 -7.75 -16.95 -3.13
CA GLU A 198 -8.70 -17.06 -4.24
C GLU A 198 -8.75 -15.76 -5.07
N ALA A 199 -8.61 -14.61 -4.41
CA ALA A 199 -8.56 -13.33 -5.10
C ALA A 199 -7.30 -13.19 -5.97
N ILE A 200 -6.12 -13.59 -5.49
CA ILE A 200 -4.89 -13.64 -6.29
C ILE A 200 -5.12 -14.46 -7.57
N ASP A 201 -5.58 -15.71 -7.42
CA ASP A 201 -5.85 -16.62 -8.54
C ASP A 201 -6.86 -16.03 -9.53
N THR A 202 -7.87 -15.32 -9.02
CA THR A 202 -8.92 -14.71 -9.83
C THR A 202 -8.40 -13.52 -10.62
N TYR A 203 -7.60 -12.65 -10.02
CA TYR A 203 -6.98 -11.52 -10.70
C TYR A 203 -6.00 -11.99 -11.77
N GLU A 204 -5.17 -12.99 -11.46
CA GLU A 204 -4.24 -13.58 -12.44
C GLU A 204 -5.00 -14.16 -13.65
N LYS A 205 -6.02 -14.98 -13.43
CA LYS A 205 -6.84 -15.58 -14.50
C LYS A 205 -7.52 -14.55 -15.39
N ARG A 206 -7.80 -13.36 -14.87
CA ARG A 206 -8.40 -12.24 -15.61
C ARG A 206 -7.37 -11.37 -16.32
N GLY A 207 -6.09 -11.61 -16.09
CA GLY A 207 -5.02 -10.74 -16.60
C GLY A 207 -4.87 -9.42 -15.85
N ASP A 208 -5.51 -9.27 -14.67
CA ASP A 208 -5.31 -8.12 -13.80
C ASP A 208 -4.04 -8.30 -12.96
N ILE A 209 -2.91 -8.22 -13.67
CA ILE A 209 -1.60 -8.54 -13.11
C ILE A 209 -1.19 -7.56 -12.00
N VAL A 210 -1.58 -6.29 -12.14
CA VAL A 210 -1.29 -5.26 -11.13
C VAL A 210 -1.92 -5.64 -9.80
N ARG A 211 -3.24 -5.92 -9.76
CA ARG A 211 -3.93 -6.32 -8.53
C ARG A 211 -3.44 -7.68 -8.00
N ALA A 212 -3.17 -8.63 -8.89
CA ALA A 212 -2.61 -9.92 -8.48
C ALA A 212 -1.29 -9.75 -7.74
N LEU A 213 -0.33 -9.00 -8.29
CA LEU A 213 0.97 -8.76 -7.68
C LEU A 213 0.88 -7.93 -6.40
N THR A 214 0.06 -6.88 -6.37
CA THR A 214 -0.16 -6.08 -5.17
C THR A 214 -0.67 -6.97 -4.03
N LEU A 215 -1.70 -7.80 -4.30
CA LEU A 215 -2.26 -8.69 -3.29
C LEU A 215 -1.29 -9.83 -2.91
N MET A 216 -0.45 -10.30 -3.83
CA MET A 216 0.59 -11.29 -3.51
C MET A 216 1.62 -10.73 -2.52
N GLN A 217 1.97 -9.45 -2.62
CA GLN A 217 2.84 -8.80 -1.64
C GLN A 217 2.19 -8.78 -0.26
N THR A 218 0.94 -8.32 -0.19
CA THR A 218 0.14 -8.28 1.04
C THR A 218 0.00 -9.67 1.67
N TYR A 219 -0.33 -10.67 0.87
CA TYR A 219 -0.43 -12.05 1.33
C TYR A 219 0.89 -12.59 1.86
N SER A 220 2.01 -12.26 1.21
CA SER A 220 3.35 -12.63 1.66
C SER A 220 3.69 -12.00 3.01
N ASP A 221 3.36 -10.72 3.22
CA ASP A 221 3.59 -10.04 4.49
C ASP A 221 2.83 -10.71 5.64
N PHE A 222 1.56 -11.05 5.41
CA PHE A 222 0.77 -11.78 6.39
C PHE A 222 1.33 -13.17 6.68
N MET A 223 1.68 -13.93 5.64
CA MET A 223 2.22 -15.28 5.80
C MET A 223 3.59 -15.29 6.48
N ASN A 224 4.44 -14.30 6.21
CA ASN A 224 5.75 -14.19 6.86
C ASN A 224 5.65 -13.87 8.35
N SER A 225 4.54 -13.33 8.80
CA SER A 225 4.24 -13.10 10.22
C SER A 225 3.68 -14.34 10.93
N GLU A 226 3.39 -15.41 10.19
CA GLU A 226 2.85 -16.65 10.71
C GLU A 226 3.93 -17.71 10.99
N THR A 227 3.60 -18.68 11.84
CA THR A 227 4.51 -19.80 12.14
C THR A 227 4.70 -20.70 10.92
N GLN A 228 5.86 -21.36 10.84
CA GLN A 228 6.15 -22.31 9.77
C GLN A 228 5.09 -23.40 9.64
N SER A 229 4.62 -23.96 10.77
CA SER A 229 3.55 -24.97 10.76
C SER A 229 2.23 -24.46 10.20
N PHE A 230 1.94 -23.17 10.35
CA PHE A 230 0.76 -22.55 9.73
C PHE A 230 0.97 -22.36 8.22
N GLN A 231 2.14 -21.86 7.80
CA GLN A 231 2.51 -21.73 6.40
C GLN A 231 2.40 -23.07 5.66
N GLU A 232 2.91 -24.15 6.25
CA GLU A 232 2.82 -25.52 5.71
C GLU A 232 1.36 -25.98 5.53
N ARG A 233 0.48 -25.74 6.53
CA ARG A 233 -0.96 -26.06 6.41
C ARG A 233 -1.66 -25.27 5.31
N GLN A 234 -1.20 -24.04 5.04
CA GLN A 234 -1.73 -23.21 3.96
C GLN A 234 -1.06 -23.47 2.59
N ASN A 235 -0.17 -24.46 2.50
CA ASN A 235 0.66 -24.72 1.32
C ASN A 235 1.46 -23.48 0.86
N TYR A 236 1.83 -22.64 1.82
CA TYR A 236 2.64 -21.46 1.53
C TYR A 236 4.12 -21.81 1.62
N ASP A 237 4.82 -21.52 0.53
CA ASP A 237 6.28 -21.61 0.41
C ASP A 237 6.78 -20.28 -0.13
N PHE A 238 7.55 -19.59 0.66
CA PHE A 238 8.04 -18.25 0.32
C PHE A 238 8.83 -18.23 -1.00
N ALA A 239 9.70 -19.23 -1.21
CA ALA A 239 10.53 -19.28 -2.42
C ALA A 239 9.67 -19.51 -3.68
N LYS A 240 8.69 -20.41 -3.61
CA LYS A 240 7.74 -20.65 -4.69
C LYS A 240 6.85 -19.43 -4.95
N HIS A 241 6.33 -18.83 -3.89
CA HIS A 241 5.51 -17.62 -4.00
C HIS A 241 6.27 -16.49 -4.70
N ARG A 242 7.53 -16.29 -4.31
CA ARG A 242 8.41 -15.29 -4.92
C ARG A 242 8.76 -15.62 -6.38
N ALA A 243 8.92 -16.89 -6.73
CA ALA A 243 9.12 -17.29 -8.12
C ALA A 243 7.90 -16.93 -8.99
N VAL A 244 6.67 -17.18 -8.52
CA VAL A 244 5.45 -16.79 -9.20
C VAL A 244 5.33 -15.26 -9.32
N GLN A 245 5.62 -14.52 -8.26
CA GLN A 245 5.66 -13.05 -8.33
C GLN A 245 6.61 -12.56 -9.44
N ARG A 246 7.78 -13.18 -9.56
CA ARG A 246 8.76 -12.84 -10.59
C ARG A 246 8.22 -13.13 -12.00
N GLU A 247 7.62 -14.28 -12.21
CA GLU A 247 7.00 -14.64 -13.50
C GLU A 247 5.87 -13.69 -13.87
N LEU A 248 5.01 -13.34 -12.91
CA LEU A 248 3.91 -12.40 -13.15
C LEU A 248 4.43 -10.99 -13.44
N SER A 249 5.53 -10.58 -12.83
CA SER A 249 6.09 -9.24 -13.06
C SER A 249 6.48 -9.01 -14.52
N TRP A 250 6.85 -10.07 -15.27
CA TRP A 250 7.12 -9.97 -16.70
C TRP A 250 5.88 -9.67 -17.55
N LYS A 251 4.68 -9.85 -16.97
CA LYS A 251 3.40 -9.58 -17.63
C LYS A 251 2.85 -8.18 -17.32
N LEU A 252 3.56 -7.39 -16.51
CA LEU A 252 3.16 -6.01 -16.23
C LEU A 252 3.24 -5.16 -17.50
N PRO A 253 2.31 -4.20 -17.68
CA PRO A 253 2.27 -3.37 -18.89
C PRO A 253 3.54 -2.51 -19.06
N ASP A 254 4.14 -2.08 -17.96
CA ASP A 254 5.31 -1.19 -17.95
C ASP A 254 6.65 -1.93 -17.80
N GLY A 255 6.63 -3.27 -17.91
CA GLY A 255 7.83 -4.09 -17.81
C GLY A 255 8.00 -4.76 -16.45
N PRO A 256 9.07 -5.58 -16.31
CA PRO A 256 9.24 -6.40 -15.12
C PRO A 256 9.60 -5.57 -13.90
N ARG A 257 8.96 -5.91 -12.78
CA ARG A 257 9.26 -5.33 -11.49
C ARG A 257 10.54 -5.91 -10.90
N PHE A 258 11.39 -5.06 -10.36
CA PHE A 258 12.51 -5.49 -9.54
C PHE A 258 11.99 -6.14 -8.25
N LEU A 259 12.21 -7.44 -8.13
CA LEU A 259 11.95 -8.24 -6.93
C LEU A 259 13.31 -8.67 -6.38
N LEU A 260 13.78 -7.97 -5.36
CA LEU A 260 14.99 -8.35 -4.64
C LEU A 260 14.78 -9.59 -3.78
#